data_4075cf813e15c341f7a64b66e8ee606f
#
_entry.id   4075cf813e15c341f7a64b66e8ee606f
#
_cell.length_a   1.000
_cell.length_b   1.000
_cell.length_c   1.000
_cell.angle_alpha   90.00
_cell.angle_beta   90.00
_cell.angle_gamma   90.00
#
_symmetry.space_group_name_H-M   'P 1'
#
loop_
_entity.id
_entity.type
_entity.pdbx_description
1 polymer ?
#
loop_
_entity_poly.entity_id
_entity_poly.type
_entity_poly.pdbx_seq_one_letter_code
_entity_poly.pdbx_strand_id
1 'polypeptide(L)'
;MANLLEIKDAQRQIGDSFALCNVNLAVAPGEIVGFVGANGAGKTTTIRAALGLMKLDAGEVRLFGEPFGPNAPDSTQRHVRSRIGVVFDTCPYPAEFTIAQMERCLAPAFPTWDKAQFWRLAERFSLSRKAKVKDLSRGLGMKLQPAVALSHKANLLVLDEATAGLDPIARDDVLATLREFATQEGHGVLLSSHITSDLDRIADRVVAIDDGRIIFNMPREEITDMTGIAHCTAEQAHTILECVEGARIERREFSCDVLVPNRFEFAEAFPEIPCDHASIEDYLHFTLKGIAQ
;
A
#
# COMPACT_ATOMS: atom_id res chain seq x y z
N MET A 1 -17.87 -9.32 8.65
CA MET A 1 -17.07 -10.33 7.89
C MET A 1 -15.68 -10.39 8.48
N ALA A 2 -14.97 -11.51 8.38
CA ALA A 2 -13.58 -11.57 8.83
C ALA A 2 -12.66 -10.82 7.85
N ASN A 3 -11.59 -10.19 8.36
CA ASN A 3 -10.58 -9.56 7.53
C ASN A 3 -9.84 -10.59 6.66
N LEU A 4 -9.40 -10.17 5.48
CA LEU A 4 -8.56 -10.99 4.59
C LEU A 4 -7.13 -11.08 5.13
N LEU A 5 -6.63 -9.99 5.69
CA LEU A 5 -5.38 -9.87 6.42
C LEU A 5 -5.63 -9.13 7.74
N GLU A 6 -5.04 -9.60 8.81
CA GLU A 6 -5.02 -8.91 10.09
C GLU A 6 -3.65 -9.13 10.75
N ILE A 7 -3.01 -8.03 11.11
CA ILE A 7 -1.76 -7.99 11.88
C ILE A 7 -2.09 -7.31 13.20
N LYS A 8 -1.78 -7.95 14.32
CA LYS A 8 -2.00 -7.41 15.67
C LYS A 8 -0.72 -7.36 16.46
N ASP A 9 -0.41 -6.18 16.97
CA ASP A 9 0.70 -5.90 17.88
C ASP A 9 2.03 -6.51 17.43
N ALA A 10 2.27 -6.50 16.11
CA ALA A 10 3.43 -7.13 15.53
C ALA A 10 4.71 -6.42 15.98
N GLN A 11 5.64 -7.22 16.54
CA GLN A 11 6.95 -6.76 16.95
C GLN A 11 8.03 -7.63 16.33
N ARG A 12 9.09 -6.98 15.83
CA ARG A 12 10.23 -7.69 15.28
C ARG A 12 11.49 -6.82 15.29
N GLN A 13 12.51 -7.28 16.02
CA GLN A 13 13.84 -6.68 16.00
C GLN A 13 14.60 -7.15 14.75
N ILE A 14 15.24 -6.22 14.03
CA ILE A 14 16.06 -6.49 12.85
C ILE A 14 17.43 -5.81 13.03
N GLY A 15 18.44 -6.63 13.30
CA GLY A 15 19.74 -6.11 13.70
C GLY A 15 19.66 -5.26 14.98
N ASP A 16 20.58 -4.32 15.11
CA ASP A 16 20.67 -3.47 16.30
C ASP A 16 19.96 -2.11 16.12
N SER A 17 19.56 -1.76 14.92
CA SER A 17 19.15 -0.39 14.56
C SER A 17 17.69 -0.22 14.17
N PHE A 18 16.94 -1.31 13.90
CA PHE A 18 15.56 -1.21 13.44
C PHE A 18 14.65 -2.25 14.08
N ALA A 19 13.46 -1.83 14.47
CA ALA A 19 12.43 -2.73 14.98
C ALA A 19 11.02 -2.33 14.51
N LEU A 20 10.18 -3.33 14.19
CA LEU A 20 8.74 -3.14 14.17
C LEU A 20 8.23 -3.09 15.61
N CYS A 21 7.43 -2.08 15.94
CA CYS A 21 6.92 -1.82 17.28
C CYS A 21 5.39 -1.71 17.26
N ASN A 22 4.70 -2.74 17.75
CA ASN A 22 3.24 -2.79 17.88
C ASN A 22 2.49 -2.43 16.59
N VAL A 23 2.94 -2.97 15.45
CA VAL A 23 2.32 -2.70 14.16
C VAL A 23 0.96 -3.38 14.09
N ASN A 24 -0.07 -2.58 13.81
CA ASN A 24 -1.46 -3.02 13.61
C ASN A 24 -1.91 -2.62 12.21
N LEU A 25 -2.35 -3.61 11.41
CA LEU A 25 -2.81 -3.39 10.05
C LEU A 25 -3.87 -4.45 9.70
N ALA A 26 -4.93 -4.04 9.02
CA ALA A 26 -5.94 -4.95 8.53
C ALA A 26 -6.36 -4.59 7.10
N VAL A 27 -6.79 -5.60 6.35
CA VAL A 27 -7.42 -5.46 5.04
C VAL A 27 -8.75 -6.19 5.06
N ALA A 28 -9.84 -5.46 4.90
CA ALA A 28 -11.18 -6.02 4.82
C ALA A 28 -11.53 -6.47 3.38
N PRO A 29 -12.55 -7.33 3.19
CA PRO A 29 -13.12 -7.58 1.87
C PRO A 29 -13.70 -6.29 1.26
N GLY A 30 -13.41 -6.05 -0.02
CA GLY A 30 -13.83 -4.85 -0.76
C GLY A 30 -12.90 -3.65 -0.55
N GLU A 31 -11.83 -3.77 0.21
CA GLU A 31 -10.98 -2.65 0.62
C GLU A 31 -9.62 -2.66 -0.09
N ILE A 32 -9.18 -1.47 -0.52
CA ILE A 32 -7.82 -1.20 -0.95
C ILE A 32 -7.13 -0.39 0.15
N VAL A 33 -6.20 -1.04 0.84
CA VAL A 33 -5.39 -0.38 1.88
C VAL A 33 -4.08 0.09 1.27
N GLY A 34 -3.85 1.40 1.25
CA GLY A 34 -2.59 2.03 0.93
C GLY A 34 -1.65 2.00 2.14
N PHE A 35 -0.47 1.41 1.97
CA PHE A 35 0.53 1.34 3.03
C PHE A 35 1.73 2.23 2.68
N VAL A 36 1.80 3.42 3.29
CA VAL A 36 2.74 4.49 2.95
C VAL A 36 3.81 4.68 4.02
N GLY A 37 4.98 5.16 3.60
CA GLY A 37 6.10 5.48 4.49
C GLY A 37 7.39 5.63 3.70
N ALA A 38 8.39 6.25 4.28
CA ALA A 38 9.71 6.42 3.68
C ALA A 38 10.40 5.07 3.41
N ASN A 39 11.46 5.10 2.60
CA ASN A 39 12.33 3.93 2.44
C ASN A 39 12.98 3.59 3.78
N GLY A 40 12.91 2.31 4.17
CA GLY A 40 13.40 1.86 5.48
C GLY A 40 12.40 1.99 6.64
N ALA A 41 11.24 2.64 6.47
CA ALA A 41 10.24 2.82 7.52
C ALA A 41 9.63 1.50 8.06
N GLY A 42 9.76 0.38 7.33
CA GLY A 42 9.27 -0.94 7.77
C GLY A 42 8.19 -1.56 6.88
N LYS A 43 7.82 -0.95 5.76
CA LYS A 43 6.78 -1.47 4.84
C LYS A 43 7.06 -2.91 4.40
N THR A 44 8.17 -3.14 3.72
CA THR A 44 8.58 -4.47 3.24
C THR A 44 8.73 -5.49 4.37
N THR A 45 9.22 -5.06 5.53
CA THR A 45 9.35 -5.90 6.72
C THR A 45 7.98 -6.36 7.22
N THR A 46 7.02 -5.44 7.32
CA THR A 46 5.63 -5.73 7.70
C THR A 46 4.97 -6.68 6.70
N ILE A 47 5.15 -6.43 5.39
CA ILE A 47 4.63 -7.31 4.34
C ILE A 47 5.24 -8.72 4.43
N ARG A 48 6.55 -8.84 4.64
CA ARG A 48 7.20 -10.15 4.81
C ARG A 48 6.69 -10.90 6.04
N ALA A 49 6.43 -10.22 7.14
CA ALA A 49 5.80 -10.80 8.31
C ALA A 49 4.37 -11.26 8.00
N ALA A 50 3.56 -10.43 7.33
CA ALA A 50 2.20 -10.76 6.87
C ALA A 50 2.14 -12.01 6.00
N LEU A 51 3.12 -12.19 5.12
CA LEU A 51 3.23 -13.34 4.21
C LEU A 51 3.85 -14.59 4.86
N GLY A 52 4.16 -14.55 6.15
CA GLY A 52 4.83 -15.64 6.87
C GLY A 52 6.24 -15.92 6.40
N LEU A 53 6.89 -14.97 5.74
CA LEU A 53 8.29 -15.05 5.30
C LEU A 53 9.27 -14.64 6.40
N MET A 54 8.76 -14.08 7.48
CA MET A 54 9.51 -13.64 8.65
C MET A 54 8.75 -13.99 9.92
N LYS A 55 9.46 -14.46 10.93
CA LYS A 55 8.88 -14.73 12.25
C LYS A 55 8.81 -13.42 13.04
N LEU A 56 7.69 -13.18 13.70
CA LEU A 56 7.54 -12.10 14.68
C LEU A 56 8.15 -12.51 16.02
N ASP A 57 8.63 -11.54 16.79
CA ASP A 57 9.07 -11.72 18.18
C ASP A 57 7.87 -11.68 19.13
N ALA A 58 6.85 -10.85 18.81
CA ALA A 58 5.56 -10.80 19.48
C ALA A 58 4.45 -10.37 18.50
N GLY A 59 3.20 -10.55 18.92
CA GLY A 59 2.04 -10.28 18.08
C GLY A 59 1.62 -11.46 17.22
N GLU A 60 0.61 -11.26 16.39
CA GLU A 60 0.07 -12.31 15.52
C GLU A 60 -0.29 -11.77 14.13
N VAL A 61 -0.29 -12.69 13.16
CA VAL A 61 -0.84 -12.49 11.82
C VAL A 61 -1.97 -13.47 11.61
N ARG A 62 -3.07 -13.02 11.04
CA ARG A 62 -4.16 -13.84 10.55
C ARG A 62 -4.41 -13.57 9.08
N LEU A 63 -4.55 -14.62 8.31
CA LEU A 63 -4.96 -14.56 6.90
C LEU A 63 -6.27 -15.34 6.75
N PHE A 64 -7.27 -14.68 6.21
CA PHE A 64 -8.64 -15.23 6.06
C PHE A 64 -9.24 -15.75 7.37
N GLY A 65 -8.88 -15.09 8.50
CA GLY A 65 -9.29 -15.47 9.86
C GLY A 65 -8.45 -16.57 10.51
N GLU A 66 -7.54 -17.22 9.79
CA GLU A 66 -6.68 -18.29 10.30
C GLU A 66 -5.33 -17.72 10.79
N PRO A 67 -4.79 -18.14 11.93
CA PRO A 67 -3.44 -17.79 12.36
C PRO A 67 -2.42 -18.22 11.31
N PHE A 68 -1.53 -17.32 10.93
CA PHE A 68 -0.57 -17.55 9.85
C PHE A 68 0.85 -17.11 10.24
N GLY A 69 1.84 -17.87 9.81
CA GLY A 69 3.25 -17.57 10.07
C GLY A 69 4.18 -18.65 9.55
N PRO A 70 5.51 -18.52 9.76
CA PRO A 70 6.49 -19.48 9.24
C PRO A 70 6.29 -20.91 9.79
N ASN A 71 5.70 -21.05 10.96
CA ASN A 71 5.48 -22.33 11.65
C ASN A 71 4.05 -22.87 11.44
N ALA A 72 3.22 -22.25 10.60
CA ALA A 72 1.88 -22.77 10.30
C ALA A 72 1.99 -24.14 9.61
N PRO A 73 1.04 -25.08 9.85
CA PRO A 73 1.04 -26.39 9.20
C PRO A 73 1.09 -26.25 7.66
N ASP A 74 1.75 -27.19 6.98
CA ASP A 74 1.91 -27.17 5.52
C ASP A 74 0.56 -27.11 4.76
N SER A 75 -0.47 -27.75 5.30
CA SER A 75 -1.83 -27.69 4.75
C SER A 75 -2.39 -26.27 4.79
N THR A 76 -2.27 -25.60 5.94
CA THR A 76 -2.68 -24.20 6.12
C THR A 76 -1.86 -23.27 5.23
N GLN A 77 -0.54 -23.46 5.19
CA GLN A 77 0.33 -22.65 4.32
C GLN A 77 -0.08 -22.76 2.85
N ARG A 78 -0.30 -23.99 2.35
CA ARG A 78 -0.74 -24.20 0.96
C ARG A 78 -2.11 -23.60 0.68
N HIS A 79 -3.07 -23.81 1.59
CA HIS A 79 -4.42 -23.26 1.46
C HIS A 79 -4.41 -21.74 1.40
N VAL A 80 -3.74 -21.10 2.36
CA VAL A 80 -3.66 -19.65 2.45
C VAL A 80 -2.92 -19.07 1.25
N ARG A 81 -1.74 -19.60 0.92
CA ARG A 81 -0.91 -19.08 -0.21
C ARG A 81 -1.60 -19.21 -1.57
N SER A 82 -2.45 -20.22 -1.77
CA SER A 82 -3.22 -20.34 -3.01
C SER A 82 -4.26 -19.23 -3.21
N ARG A 83 -4.59 -18.49 -2.15
CA ARG A 83 -5.58 -17.42 -2.14
C ARG A 83 -4.95 -16.01 -2.12
N ILE A 84 -3.61 -15.92 -2.12
CA ILE A 84 -2.88 -14.64 -2.08
C ILE A 84 -2.10 -14.47 -3.37
N GLY A 85 -2.28 -13.35 -4.04
CA GLY A 85 -1.41 -12.88 -5.10
C GLY A 85 -0.37 -11.91 -4.55
N VAL A 86 0.89 -12.11 -4.86
CA VAL A 86 1.98 -11.26 -4.37
C VAL A 86 2.74 -10.62 -5.52
N VAL A 87 3.04 -9.34 -5.39
CA VAL A 87 3.90 -8.58 -6.28
C VAL A 87 5.01 -7.95 -5.44
N PHE A 88 6.26 -8.23 -5.77
CA PHE A 88 7.42 -7.67 -5.10
C PHE A 88 8.03 -6.52 -5.92
N ASP A 89 8.84 -5.71 -5.29
CA ASP A 89 9.64 -4.63 -5.90
C ASP A 89 10.62 -5.11 -6.99
N THR A 90 10.98 -6.38 -6.93
CA THR A 90 11.84 -7.06 -7.90
C THR A 90 11.16 -8.28 -8.50
N CYS A 91 11.41 -8.55 -9.77
CA CYS A 91 10.85 -9.71 -10.45
C CYS A 91 11.48 -11.03 -9.92
N PRO A 92 10.71 -11.91 -9.26
CA PRO A 92 11.27 -13.10 -8.59
C PRO A 92 11.43 -14.31 -9.53
N TYR A 93 11.11 -14.18 -10.80
CA TYR A 93 11.06 -15.32 -11.72
C TYR A 93 12.42 -15.64 -12.32
N PRO A 94 12.67 -16.93 -12.70
CA PRO A 94 13.94 -17.35 -13.27
C PRO A 94 14.29 -16.60 -14.56
N ALA A 95 15.43 -15.95 -14.58
CA ALA A 95 15.89 -15.05 -15.62
C ALA A 95 15.94 -15.68 -17.03
N GLU A 96 16.31 -16.96 -17.12
CA GLU A 96 16.46 -17.69 -18.40
C GLU A 96 15.14 -18.24 -18.98
N PHE A 97 14.06 -18.24 -18.20
CA PHE A 97 12.78 -18.74 -18.66
C PHE A 97 12.13 -17.73 -19.60
N THR A 98 11.54 -18.26 -20.68
CA THR A 98 10.55 -17.48 -21.43
C THR A 98 9.25 -17.35 -20.62
N ILE A 99 8.44 -16.32 -20.93
CA ILE A 99 7.14 -16.15 -20.26
C ILE A 99 6.27 -17.40 -20.41
N ALA A 100 6.33 -18.08 -21.57
CA ALA A 100 5.61 -19.33 -21.77
C ALA A 100 6.16 -20.50 -20.95
N GLN A 101 7.48 -20.55 -20.68
CA GLN A 101 8.08 -21.56 -19.81
C GLN A 101 7.75 -21.28 -18.34
N MET A 102 7.77 -20.00 -17.95
CA MET A 102 7.41 -19.56 -16.61
C MET A 102 5.95 -19.92 -16.29
N GLU A 103 5.00 -19.60 -17.19
CA GLU A 103 3.59 -19.97 -17.04
C GLU A 103 3.43 -21.48 -16.81
N ARG A 104 4.06 -22.31 -17.64
CA ARG A 104 4.01 -23.77 -17.50
C ARG A 104 4.61 -24.29 -16.20
N CYS A 105 5.61 -23.60 -15.67
CA CYS A 105 6.25 -23.95 -14.39
C CYS A 105 5.38 -23.57 -13.19
N LEU A 106 4.70 -22.41 -13.25
CA LEU A 106 3.88 -21.90 -12.16
C LEU A 106 2.48 -22.52 -12.09
N ALA A 107 1.87 -22.81 -13.22
CA ALA A 107 0.49 -23.33 -13.29
C ALA A 107 0.23 -24.54 -12.37
N PRO A 108 1.11 -25.54 -12.26
CA PRO A 108 0.89 -26.67 -11.36
C PRO A 108 0.93 -26.34 -9.86
N ALA A 109 1.54 -25.19 -9.49
CA ALA A 109 1.63 -24.76 -8.09
C ALA A 109 0.30 -24.16 -7.57
N PHE A 110 -0.59 -23.76 -8.49
CA PHE A 110 -1.87 -23.13 -8.15
C PHE A 110 -3.05 -23.96 -8.66
N PRO A 111 -3.82 -24.62 -7.77
CA PRO A 111 -4.96 -25.44 -8.18
C PRO A 111 -6.04 -24.69 -8.98
N THR A 112 -6.11 -23.37 -8.77
CA THR A 112 -7.09 -22.45 -9.37
C THR A 112 -6.51 -21.66 -10.55
N TRP A 113 -5.37 -22.08 -11.11
CA TRP A 113 -4.73 -21.37 -12.22
C TRP A 113 -5.63 -21.22 -13.44
N ASP A 114 -5.84 -19.99 -13.88
CA ASP A 114 -6.56 -19.66 -15.11
C ASP A 114 -5.57 -19.25 -16.21
N LYS A 115 -5.23 -20.21 -17.05
CA LYS A 115 -4.32 -19.99 -18.17
C LYS A 115 -4.85 -18.98 -19.19
N ALA A 116 -6.16 -18.93 -19.40
CA ALA A 116 -6.76 -17.98 -20.32
C ALA A 116 -6.64 -16.56 -19.78
N GLN A 117 -6.89 -16.38 -18.48
CA GLN A 117 -6.71 -15.10 -17.80
C GLN A 117 -5.25 -14.63 -17.87
N PHE A 118 -4.30 -15.52 -17.59
CA PHE A 118 -2.87 -15.18 -17.68
C PHE A 118 -2.51 -14.64 -19.07
N TRP A 119 -2.94 -15.30 -20.13
CA TRP A 119 -2.60 -14.85 -21.47
C TRP A 119 -3.35 -13.58 -21.90
N ARG A 120 -4.56 -13.35 -21.42
CA ARG A 120 -5.26 -12.06 -21.60
C ARG A 120 -4.49 -10.91 -20.94
N LEU A 121 -4.05 -11.10 -19.69
CA LEU A 121 -3.25 -10.11 -18.98
C LEU A 121 -1.87 -9.90 -19.62
N ALA A 122 -1.23 -10.98 -20.04
CA ALA A 122 0.04 -10.89 -20.75
C ALA A 122 -0.08 -10.08 -22.05
N GLU A 123 -1.16 -10.25 -22.80
CA GLU A 123 -1.46 -9.46 -24.01
C GLU A 123 -1.73 -7.98 -23.64
N ARG A 124 -2.60 -7.71 -22.67
CA ARG A 124 -2.88 -6.35 -22.15
C ARG A 124 -1.60 -5.64 -21.73
N PHE A 125 -0.67 -6.34 -21.11
CA PHE A 125 0.61 -5.80 -20.62
C PHE A 125 1.74 -5.87 -21.67
N SER A 126 1.45 -6.25 -22.91
CA SER A 126 2.43 -6.37 -24.01
C SER A 126 3.58 -7.34 -23.72
N LEU A 127 3.30 -8.42 -23.00
CA LEU A 127 4.26 -9.46 -22.64
C LEU A 127 4.32 -10.54 -23.71
N SER A 128 5.43 -10.61 -24.45
CA SER A 128 5.61 -11.62 -25.51
C SER A 128 5.88 -13.02 -24.92
N ARG A 129 5.17 -14.03 -25.41
CA ARG A 129 5.34 -15.45 -25.00
C ARG A 129 6.79 -15.94 -25.08
N LYS A 130 7.54 -15.44 -26.08
CA LYS A 130 8.90 -15.85 -26.39
C LYS A 130 9.97 -15.03 -25.69
N ALA A 131 9.60 -13.89 -25.11
CA ALA A 131 10.54 -13.05 -24.37
C ALA A 131 11.04 -13.79 -23.12
N LYS A 132 12.33 -13.74 -22.85
CA LYS A 132 12.90 -14.24 -21.60
C LYS A 132 12.73 -13.19 -20.50
N VAL A 133 12.60 -13.65 -19.26
CA VAL A 133 12.44 -12.76 -18.10
C VAL A 133 13.59 -11.77 -18.00
N LYS A 134 14.84 -12.18 -18.25
CA LYS A 134 16.01 -11.31 -18.22
C LYS A 134 16.02 -10.20 -19.29
N ASP A 135 15.31 -10.43 -20.39
CA ASP A 135 15.27 -9.47 -21.52
C ASP A 135 14.12 -8.46 -21.36
N LEU A 136 13.30 -8.60 -20.31
CA LEU A 136 12.25 -7.64 -19.99
C LEU A 136 12.85 -6.36 -19.43
N SER A 137 12.34 -5.22 -19.88
CA SER A 137 12.59 -3.98 -19.16
C SER A 137 12.05 -4.07 -17.71
N ARG A 138 12.56 -3.23 -16.82
CA ARG A 138 12.05 -3.18 -15.44
C ARG A 138 10.52 -3.06 -15.40
N GLY A 139 9.94 -2.18 -16.22
CA GLY A 139 8.49 -2.00 -16.31
C GLY A 139 7.75 -3.25 -16.78
N LEU A 140 8.26 -3.98 -17.78
CA LEU A 140 7.65 -5.23 -18.23
C LEU A 140 7.77 -6.35 -17.17
N GLY A 141 8.89 -6.42 -16.45
CA GLY A 141 9.05 -7.33 -15.31
C GLY A 141 8.04 -7.05 -14.19
N MET A 142 7.79 -5.76 -13.91
CA MET A 142 6.77 -5.34 -12.93
C MET A 142 5.35 -5.70 -13.40
N LYS A 143 5.03 -5.64 -14.69
CA LYS A 143 3.73 -6.05 -15.24
C LYS A 143 3.53 -7.57 -15.27
N LEU A 144 4.62 -8.35 -15.35
CA LEU A 144 4.54 -9.81 -15.33
C LEU A 144 4.02 -10.36 -14.01
N GLN A 145 4.42 -9.76 -12.89
CA GLN A 145 4.01 -10.21 -11.57
C GLN A 145 2.49 -10.06 -11.32
N PRO A 146 1.83 -8.91 -11.59
CA PRO A 146 0.37 -8.81 -11.52
C PRO A 146 -0.34 -9.80 -12.46
N ALA A 147 0.21 -10.04 -13.66
CA ALA A 147 -0.36 -11.04 -14.56
C ALA A 147 -0.39 -12.44 -13.93
N VAL A 148 0.65 -12.82 -13.20
CA VAL A 148 0.68 -14.08 -12.44
C VAL A 148 -0.28 -14.03 -11.24
N ALA A 149 -0.18 -12.99 -10.42
CA ALA A 149 -0.96 -12.85 -9.18
C ALA A 149 -2.48 -12.88 -9.42
N LEU A 150 -2.93 -12.33 -10.54
CA LEU A 150 -4.34 -12.30 -10.93
C LEU A 150 -4.82 -13.58 -11.65
N SER A 151 -3.92 -14.51 -11.95
CA SER A 151 -4.26 -15.70 -12.76
C SER A 151 -4.57 -16.94 -11.94
N HIS A 152 -4.54 -16.90 -10.63
CA HIS A 152 -4.81 -18.07 -9.78
C HIS A 152 -5.98 -17.86 -8.81
N LYS A 153 -6.90 -16.93 -9.11
CA LYS A 153 -8.11 -16.62 -8.32
C LYS A 153 -7.78 -16.28 -6.86
N ALA A 154 -6.77 -15.45 -6.67
CA ALA A 154 -6.47 -14.88 -5.36
C ALA A 154 -7.67 -14.10 -4.81
N ASN A 155 -7.83 -14.06 -3.49
CA ASN A 155 -8.79 -13.19 -2.79
C ASN A 155 -8.10 -11.95 -2.22
N LEU A 156 -6.81 -12.04 -1.93
CA LEU A 156 -6.00 -10.94 -1.41
C LEU A 156 -4.82 -10.70 -2.35
N LEU A 157 -4.62 -9.46 -2.76
CA LEU A 157 -3.39 -9.02 -3.40
C LEU A 157 -2.54 -8.26 -2.39
N VAL A 158 -1.26 -8.60 -2.31
CA VAL A 158 -0.26 -7.90 -1.51
C VAL A 158 0.84 -7.42 -2.45
N LEU A 159 0.97 -6.10 -2.58
CA LEU A 159 1.88 -5.48 -3.52
C LEU A 159 2.90 -4.62 -2.77
N ASP A 160 4.19 -4.92 -2.97
CA ASP A 160 5.28 -4.14 -2.41
C ASP A 160 5.96 -3.33 -3.51
N GLU A 161 5.71 -2.00 -3.50
CA GLU A 161 6.25 -1.03 -4.46
C GLU A 161 5.94 -1.37 -5.94
N ALA A 162 4.78 -1.95 -6.21
CA ALA A 162 4.42 -2.53 -7.51
C ALA A 162 4.31 -1.53 -8.68
N THR A 163 4.18 -0.24 -8.39
CA THR A 163 4.05 0.83 -9.40
C THR A 163 5.36 1.59 -9.62
N ALA A 164 6.36 1.34 -8.78
CA ALA A 164 7.64 2.01 -8.85
C ALA A 164 8.40 1.69 -10.16
N GLY A 165 8.75 2.74 -10.91
CA GLY A 165 9.48 2.61 -12.19
C GLY A 165 8.63 2.20 -13.38
N LEU A 166 7.31 2.20 -13.27
CA LEU A 166 6.40 2.14 -14.40
C LEU A 166 6.27 3.53 -15.05
N ASP A 167 6.10 3.55 -16.36
CA ASP A 167 5.66 4.76 -17.05
C ASP A 167 4.19 5.08 -16.65
N PRO A 168 3.72 6.34 -16.86
CA PRO A 168 2.38 6.75 -16.41
C PRO A 168 1.25 5.87 -16.96
N ILE A 169 1.31 5.46 -18.22
CA ILE A 169 0.25 4.65 -18.85
C ILE A 169 0.22 3.25 -18.23
N ALA A 170 1.41 2.63 -18.09
CA ALA A 170 1.54 1.33 -17.46
C ALA A 170 1.08 1.32 -16.01
N ARG A 171 1.36 2.40 -15.29
CA ARG A 171 0.92 2.61 -13.90
C ARG A 171 -0.61 2.69 -13.83
N ASP A 172 -1.22 3.48 -14.70
CA ASP A 172 -2.68 3.62 -14.77
C ASP A 172 -3.37 2.28 -15.07
N ASP A 173 -2.83 1.48 -15.97
CA ASP A 173 -3.32 0.13 -16.28
C ASP A 173 -3.28 -0.80 -15.06
N VAL A 174 -2.19 -0.77 -14.30
CA VAL A 174 -2.05 -1.58 -13.08
C VAL A 174 -3.04 -1.10 -12.02
N LEU A 175 -3.10 0.19 -11.74
CA LEU A 175 -4.02 0.75 -10.74
C LEU A 175 -5.49 0.47 -11.09
N ALA A 176 -5.89 0.61 -12.36
CA ALA A 176 -7.23 0.25 -12.83
C ALA A 176 -7.52 -1.24 -12.59
N THR A 177 -6.56 -2.12 -12.89
CA THR A 177 -6.70 -3.56 -12.67
C THR A 177 -6.85 -3.91 -11.19
N LEU A 178 -6.12 -3.23 -10.29
CA LEU A 178 -6.26 -3.42 -8.83
C LEU A 178 -7.63 -2.97 -8.33
N ARG A 179 -8.15 -1.86 -8.86
CA ARG A 179 -9.49 -1.39 -8.53
C ARG A 179 -10.57 -2.38 -9.01
N GLU A 180 -10.49 -2.85 -10.27
CA GLU A 180 -11.37 -3.88 -10.79
C GLU A 180 -11.34 -5.17 -9.93
N PHE A 181 -10.16 -5.53 -9.43
CA PHE A 181 -10.00 -6.70 -8.56
C PHE A 181 -10.71 -6.50 -7.20
N ALA A 182 -10.52 -5.36 -6.56
CA ALA A 182 -11.09 -5.09 -5.23
C ALA A 182 -12.61 -4.98 -5.25
N THR A 183 -13.25 -4.60 -6.37
CA THR A 183 -14.72 -4.56 -6.49
C THR A 183 -15.38 -5.93 -6.50
N GLN A 184 -14.62 -7.01 -6.68
CA GLN A 184 -15.17 -8.37 -6.64
C GLN A 184 -15.43 -8.79 -5.20
N GLU A 185 -16.55 -9.48 -4.97
CA GLU A 185 -16.93 -9.92 -3.62
C GLU A 185 -15.85 -10.80 -2.98
N GLY A 186 -15.48 -10.48 -1.75
CA GLY A 186 -14.48 -11.23 -0.99
C GLY A 186 -13.02 -10.99 -1.42
N HIS A 187 -12.75 -9.96 -2.22
CA HIS A 187 -11.42 -9.56 -2.65
C HIS A 187 -10.95 -8.32 -1.89
N GLY A 188 -9.63 -8.14 -1.77
CA GLY A 188 -9.04 -6.94 -1.16
C GLY A 188 -7.57 -6.78 -1.56
N VAL A 189 -7.04 -5.60 -1.33
CA VAL A 189 -5.69 -5.22 -1.78
C VAL A 189 -4.93 -4.52 -0.64
N LEU A 190 -3.70 -4.96 -0.40
CA LEU A 190 -2.69 -4.19 0.33
C LEU A 190 -1.66 -3.69 -0.67
N LEU A 191 -1.59 -2.38 -0.86
CA LEU A 191 -0.65 -1.72 -1.77
C LEU A 191 0.34 -0.87 -0.99
N SER A 192 1.59 -1.33 -0.87
CA SER A 192 2.66 -0.48 -0.37
C SER A 192 3.20 0.41 -1.49
N SER A 193 3.35 1.68 -1.19
CA SER A 193 3.92 2.65 -2.12
C SER A 193 4.58 3.82 -1.38
N HIS A 194 5.66 4.34 -1.96
CA HIS A 194 6.19 5.67 -1.61
C HIS A 194 5.65 6.75 -2.56
N ILE A 195 4.88 6.37 -3.58
CA ILE A 195 4.23 7.28 -4.52
C ILE A 195 2.79 7.51 -4.02
N THR A 196 2.62 8.56 -3.23
CA THR A 196 1.35 8.89 -2.56
C THR A 196 0.22 9.16 -3.55
N SER A 197 0.52 9.74 -4.71
CA SER A 197 -0.46 10.00 -5.76
C SER A 197 -1.15 8.74 -6.32
N ASP A 198 -0.54 7.57 -6.22
CA ASP A 198 -1.20 6.31 -6.57
C ASP A 198 -2.27 5.97 -5.54
N LEU A 199 -1.96 6.20 -4.25
CA LEU A 199 -2.86 5.95 -3.14
C LEU A 199 -4.01 6.95 -3.11
N ASP A 200 -3.76 8.24 -3.41
CA ASP A 200 -4.81 9.27 -3.58
C ASP A 200 -5.88 8.82 -4.58
N ARG A 201 -5.48 8.05 -5.60
CA ARG A 201 -6.36 7.62 -6.70
C ARG A 201 -7.18 6.37 -6.40
N ILE A 202 -6.63 5.40 -5.64
CA ILE A 202 -7.28 4.08 -5.52
C ILE A 202 -7.48 3.58 -4.09
N ALA A 203 -6.78 4.11 -3.09
CA ALA A 203 -6.92 3.62 -1.72
C ALA A 203 -8.27 4.04 -1.11
N ASP A 204 -8.85 3.15 -0.32
CA ASP A 204 -10.02 3.45 0.51
C ASP A 204 -9.56 3.88 1.91
N ARG A 205 -8.46 3.29 2.38
CA ARG A 205 -7.83 3.55 3.67
C ARG A 205 -6.33 3.74 3.48
N VAL A 206 -5.73 4.59 4.27
CA VAL A 206 -4.29 4.83 4.30
C VAL A 206 -3.73 4.50 5.67
N VAL A 207 -2.71 3.65 5.67
CA VAL A 207 -1.92 3.30 6.86
C VAL A 207 -0.51 3.81 6.63
N ALA A 208 -0.05 4.70 7.49
CA ALA A 208 1.31 5.24 7.40
C ALA A 208 2.21 4.64 8.47
N ILE A 209 3.42 4.27 8.06
CA ILE A 209 4.45 3.74 8.94
C ILE A 209 5.70 4.60 8.88
N ASP A 210 6.29 4.88 10.04
CA ASP A 210 7.58 5.53 10.18
C ASP A 210 8.36 4.88 11.32
N ASP A 211 9.65 4.64 11.11
CA ASP A 211 10.57 3.98 12.06
C ASP A 211 9.93 2.77 12.78
N GLY A 212 9.29 1.89 11.99
CA GLY A 212 8.66 0.66 12.46
C GLY A 212 7.38 0.84 13.28
N ARG A 213 6.77 2.03 13.29
CA ARG A 213 5.53 2.34 14.02
C ARG A 213 4.46 2.88 13.09
N ILE A 214 3.21 2.47 13.31
CA ILE A 214 2.09 3.10 12.61
C ILE A 214 1.88 4.49 13.20
N ILE A 215 1.92 5.51 12.34
CA ILE A 215 1.75 6.91 12.70
C ILE A 215 0.31 7.39 12.50
N PHE A 216 -0.37 6.84 11.51
CA PHE A 216 -1.83 6.98 11.36
C PHE A 216 -2.43 5.82 10.57
N ASN A 217 -3.73 5.60 10.75
CA ASN A 217 -4.54 4.61 10.04
C ASN A 217 -5.97 5.16 9.92
N MET A 218 -6.33 5.67 8.75
CA MET A 218 -7.58 6.41 8.55
C MET A 218 -8.12 6.26 7.12
N PRO A 219 -9.42 6.47 6.90
CA PRO A 219 -9.99 6.56 5.56
C PRO A 219 -9.28 7.62 4.71
N ARG A 220 -9.05 7.32 3.43
CA ARG A 220 -8.46 8.28 2.49
C ARG A 220 -9.28 9.57 2.42
N GLU A 221 -10.60 9.46 2.42
CA GLU A 221 -11.52 10.61 2.34
C GLU A 221 -11.35 11.60 3.50
N GLU A 222 -10.99 11.13 4.70
CA GLU A 222 -10.68 12.01 5.83
C GLU A 222 -9.44 12.86 5.54
N ILE A 223 -8.46 12.31 4.81
CA ILE A 223 -7.26 13.03 4.41
C ILE A 223 -7.57 13.99 3.26
N THR A 224 -8.10 13.44 2.14
CA THR A 224 -8.17 14.20 0.88
C THR A 224 -9.36 15.14 0.80
N ASP A 225 -10.49 14.81 1.45
CA ASP A 225 -11.74 15.54 1.28
C ASP A 225 -12.02 16.45 2.48
N MET A 226 -11.62 16.02 3.69
CA MET A 226 -11.90 16.79 4.92
C MET A 226 -10.74 17.68 5.34
N THR A 227 -9.49 17.17 5.25
CA THR A 227 -8.31 17.94 5.69
C THR A 227 -7.95 19.03 4.67
N GLY A 228 -7.50 20.18 5.17
CA GLY A 228 -7.08 21.31 4.34
C GLY A 228 -5.70 21.83 4.69
N ILE A 229 -5.13 22.61 3.76
CA ILE A 229 -3.89 23.36 3.94
C ILE A 229 -4.22 24.85 3.82
N ALA A 230 -4.18 25.56 4.93
CA ALA A 230 -4.36 27.00 4.99
C ALA A 230 -3.04 27.71 4.70
N HIS A 231 -3.06 28.63 3.74
CA HIS A 231 -1.92 29.46 3.36
C HIS A 231 -2.06 30.83 4.03
N CYS A 232 -1.19 31.13 5.00
CA CYS A 232 -1.38 32.28 5.87
C CYS A 232 -0.08 32.98 6.26
N THR A 233 -0.21 34.14 6.90
CA THR A 233 0.90 34.86 7.55
C THR A 233 1.24 34.21 8.89
N ALA A 234 2.40 34.57 9.48
CA ALA A 234 2.80 34.09 10.79
C ALA A 234 1.82 34.49 11.91
N GLU A 235 1.21 35.67 11.79
CA GLU A 235 0.21 36.16 12.76
C GLU A 235 -1.10 35.37 12.65
N GLN A 236 -1.59 35.15 11.43
CA GLN A 236 -2.77 34.31 11.17
C GLN A 236 -2.54 32.88 11.63
N ALA A 237 -1.36 32.30 11.36
CA ALA A 237 -1.02 30.95 11.80
C ALA A 237 -1.09 30.80 13.33
N HIS A 238 -0.67 31.82 14.09
CA HIS A 238 -0.79 31.80 15.55
C HIS A 238 -2.24 31.74 16.00
N THR A 239 -3.11 32.56 15.40
CA THR A 239 -4.55 32.54 15.68
C THR A 239 -5.19 31.20 15.32
N ILE A 240 -4.82 30.61 14.16
CA ILE A 240 -5.33 29.30 13.74
C ILE A 240 -4.97 28.21 14.75
N LEU A 241 -3.69 28.19 15.19
CA LEU A 241 -3.23 27.20 16.17
C LEU A 241 -3.97 27.33 17.51
N GLU A 242 -4.33 28.53 17.95
CA GLU A 242 -5.09 28.74 19.17
C GLU A 242 -6.55 28.30 19.07
N CYS A 243 -7.16 28.38 17.86
CA CYS A 243 -8.58 28.16 17.66
C CYS A 243 -8.91 26.78 17.07
N VAL A 244 -7.98 26.14 16.37
CA VAL A 244 -8.22 24.88 15.64
C VAL A 244 -7.44 23.76 16.29
N GLU A 245 -8.13 22.91 17.03
CA GLU A 245 -7.53 21.72 17.66
C GLU A 245 -6.98 20.75 16.60
N GLY A 246 -5.77 20.26 16.81
CA GLY A 246 -5.10 19.33 15.88
C GLY A 246 -4.46 20.00 14.67
N ALA A 247 -4.49 21.34 14.58
CA ALA A 247 -3.76 22.06 13.54
C ALA A 247 -2.24 21.86 13.70
N ARG A 248 -1.54 21.78 12.54
CA ARG A 248 -0.08 21.64 12.50
C ARG A 248 0.50 22.65 11.54
N ILE A 249 1.58 23.33 11.95
CA ILE A 249 2.21 24.40 11.17
C ILE A 249 3.54 23.95 10.55
N GLU A 250 3.74 24.36 9.30
CA GLU A 250 5.04 24.44 8.66
C GLU A 250 5.35 25.91 8.34
N ARG A 251 6.49 26.40 8.80
CA ARG A 251 6.94 27.77 8.55
C ARG A 251 7.80 27.79 7.30
N ARG A 252 7.46 28.67 6.36
CA ARG A 252 8.28 29.03 5.21
C ARG A 252 8.94 30.38 5.43
N GLU A 253 9.80 30.79 4.50
CA GLU A 253 10.57 32.03 4.64
C GLU A 253 9.69 33.30 4.79
N PHE A 254 8.54 33.34 4.07
CA PHE A 254 7.64 34.50 4.06
C PHE A 254 6.17 34.17 4.36
N SER A 255 5.83 32.92 4.58
CA SER A 255 4.46 32.45 4.81
C SER A 255 4.46 31.27 5.75
N CYS A 256 3.27 30.86 6.15
CA CYS A 256 3.04 29.62 6.88
C CYS A 256 2.00 28.79 6.14
N ASP A 257 2.22 27.49 6.10
CA ASP A 257 1.20 26.53 5.73
C ASP A 257 0.73 25.83 7.01
N VAL A 258 -0.60 25.75 7.18
CA VAL A 258 -1.20 25.12 8.36
C VAL A 258 -2.14 24.01 7.90
N LEU A 259 -1.83 22.79 8.30
CA LEU A 259 -2.74 21.65 8.14
C LEU A 259 -3.90 21.82 9.13
N VAL A 260 -5.13 21.81 8.63
CA VAL A 260 -6.36 21.89 9.42
C VAL A 260 -7.19 20.63 9.23
N PRO A 261 -7.72 20.03 10.32
CA PRO A 261 -8.41 18.74 10.23
C PRO A 261 -9.73 18.79 9.43
N ASN A 262 -10.42 19.95 9.40
CA ASN A 262 -11.65 20.13 8.66
C ASN A 262 -11.63 21.47 7.89
N ARG A 263 -11.40 21.38 6.59
CA ARG A 263 -11.32 22.56 5.71
C ARG A 263 -12.63 23.32 5.56
N PHE A 264 -13.77 22.63 5.75
CA PHE A 264 -15.09 23.26 5.61
C PHE A 264 -15.39 24.12 6.85
N GLU A 265 -15.20 23.60 8.06
CA GLU A 265 -15.33 24.37 9.31
C GLU A 265 -14.30 25.51 9.35
N PHE A 266 -13.08 25.26 8.85
CA PHE A 266 -12.04 26.27 8.73
C PHE A 266 -12.45 27.40 7.81
N ALA A 267 -13.01 27.11 6.62
CA ALA A 267 -13.45 28.13 5.67
C ALA A 267 -14.61 29.01 6.19
N GLU A 268 -15.46 28.43 7.05
CA GLU A 268 -16.51 29.21 7.73
C GLU A 268 -15.93 30.13 8.81
N ALA A 269 -14.92 29.66 9.56
CA ALA A 269 -14.31 30.43 10.65
C ALA A 269 -13.31 31.47 10.15
N PHE A 270 -12.62 31.21 9.04
CA PHE A 270 -11.55 32.04 8.48
C PHE A 270 -11.74 32.27 6.96
N PRO A 271 -12.84 32.93 6.52
CA PRO A 271 -13.18 33.04 5.10
C PRO A 271 -12.18 33.81 4.25
N GLU A 272 -11.31 34.59 4.85
CA GLU A 272 -10.27 35.40 4.19
C GLU A 272 -8.99 34.60 3.93
N ILE A 273 -8.82 33.42 4.54
CA ILE A 273 -7.59 32.63 4.44
C ILE A 273 -7.81 31.51 3.41
N PRO A 274 -7.03 31.50 2.30
CA PRO A 274 -7.11 30.43 1.32
C PRO A 274 -6.80 29.08 1.96
N CYS A 275 -7.63 28.07 1.67
CA CYS A 275 -7.46 26.72 2.17
C CYS A 275 -7.70 25.72 1.04
N ASP A 276 -6.63 25.04 0.63
CA ASP A 276 -6.67 24.00 -0.37
C ASP A 276 -6.93 22.63 0.30
N HIS A 277 -7.36 21.63 -0.48
CA HIS A 277 -7.47 20.26 0.02
C HIS A 277 -6.06 19.66 0.21
N ALA A 278 -5.91 18.81 1.21
CA ALA A 278 -4.65 18.10 1.45
C ALA A 278 -4.57 16.81 0.60
N SER A 279 -3.38 16.48 0.12
CA SER A 279 -3.04 15.16 -0.42
C SER A 279 -2.55 14.23 0.71
N ILE A 280 -2.44 12.92 0.41
CA ILE A 280 -1.78 11.97 1.33
C ILE A 280 -0.32 12.40 1.61
N GLU A 281 0.36 12.97 0.61
CA GLU A 281 1.73 13.47 0.77
C GLU A 281 1.80 14.63 1.77
N ASP A 282 0.92 15.60 1.63
CA ASP A 282 0.83 16.73 2.55
C ASP A 282 0.52 16.26 3.97
N TYR A 283 -0.48 15.40 4.14
CA TYR A 283 -0.86 14.88 5.45
C TYR A 283 0.28 14.13 6.13
N LEU A 284 0.99 13.28 5.37
CA LEU A 284 2.17 12.56 5.85
C LEU A 284 3.28 13.53 6.26
N HIS A 285 3.56 14.52 5.41
CA HIS A 285 4.58 15.54 5.67
C HIS A 285 4.30 16.31 6.97
N PHE A 286 3.08 16.83 7.14
CA PHE A 286 2.70 17.56 8.35
C PHE A 286 2.65 16.65 9.59
N THR A 287 2.33 15.36 9.42
CA THR A 287 2.34 14.41 10.54
C THR A 287 3.76 14.14 11.02
N LEU A 288 4.74 14.07 10.12
CA LEU A 288 6.13 13.78 10.45
C LEU A 288 6.94 15.00 10.86
N LYS A 289 6.68 16.17 10.26
CA LYS A 289 7.52 17.37 10.39
C LYS A 289 6.77 18.59 10.90
N GLY A 290 5.45 18.62 10.82
CA GLY A 290 4.65 19.74 11.32
C GLY A 290 4.79 19.88 12.83
N ILE A 291 4.98 21.11 13.28
CA ILE A 291 4.97 21.43 14.72
C ILE A 291 3.52 21.48 15.16
N ALA A 292 3.13 20.56 16.05
CA ALA A 292 1.88 20.67 16.80
C ALA A 292 2.05 21.64 17.96
N GLN A 293 0.93 22.20 18.44
CA GLN A 293 0.91 23.05 19.64
C GLN A 293 1.32 22.27 20.89
#